data_208d81b66cb8cb44b680e702d46b83b1
#
_entry.id   208d81b66cb8cb44b680e702d46b83b1
#
_cell.length_a   1.000
_cell.length_b   1.000
_cell.length_c   1.000
_cell.angle_alpha   90.00
_cell.angle_beta   90.00
_cell.angle_gamma   90.00
#
_symmetry.space_group_name_H-M   'P 1'
#
loop_
_entity.id
_entity.type
_entity.pdbx_description
1 polymer ?
#
loop_
_entity_poly.entity_id
_entity_poly.type
_entity_poly.pdbx_seq_one_letter_code
_entity_poly.pdbx_strand_id
1 'polypeptide(L)'
;MERNQKTVIVTGASQGIGAGVVQAFLARGYGVVGTARNATKSKELSVSDHLALVDGDISQFETAQKVAELAIKRFGSIGALINNAGIFVTKPFTDYTVDDLRSLISVNIEGFFFMTQLAIKQMLAQKTGGSIVTITAALARNPIRGITASVAMITKGGLETITQHLAMEYAKDGIRVNAVAPGAVYTPLHRDTPKDVMESQSPMGRPSTVQDIVDGVMYLTDAATVTGHILYVDGGAHFGKW
;
A
#
# COMPACT_ATOMS: atom_id res chain seq x y z
N MET A 1 -13.87 5.53 -30.50
CA MET A 1 -14.30 5.23 -29.10
C MET A 1 -13.03 4.98 -28.31
N GLU A 2 -12.56 5.98 -27.58
CA GLU A 2 -11.43 5.82 -26.67
C GLU A 2 -11.85 4.81 -25.60
N ARG A 3 -11.14 3.71 -25.51
CA ARG A 3 -11.25 2.78 -24.38
C ARG A 3 -10.84 3.58 -23.13
N ASN A 4 -11.79 3.86 -22.26
CA ASN A 4 -11.50 4.40 -20.94
C ASN A 4 -10.72 3.32 -20.18
N GLN A 5 -9.40 3.31 -20.39
CA GLN A 5 -8.52 2.33 -19.78
C GLN A 5 -8.50 2.59 -18.27
N LYS A 6 -8.89 1.60 -17.48
CA LYS A 6 -8.79 1.71 -16.02
C LYS A 6 -7.32 1.90 -15.64
N THR A 7 -7.03 2.90 -14.82
CA THR A 7 -5.66 3.26 -14.42
C THR A 7 -5.47 3.08 -12.94
N VAL A 8 -4.32 2.54 -12.55
CA VAL A 8 -3.91 2.41 -11.16
C VAL A 8 -2.52 2.98 -10.92
N ILE A 9 -2.35 3.64 -9.79
CA ILE A 9 -1.04 4.04 -9.25
C ILE A 9 -0.67 3.06 -8.13
N VAL A 10 0.58 2.56 -8.15
CA VAL A 10 1.13 1.69 -7.10
C VAL A 10 2.41 2.30 -6.57
N THR A 11 2.44 2.64 -5.29
CA THR A 11 3.65 3.12 -4.62
C THR A 11 4.45 1.95 -4.03
N GLY A 12 5.79 2.07 -3.94
CA GLY A 12 6.65 0.96 -3.51
C GLY A 12 6.63 -0.22 -4.49
N ALA A 13 6.49 0.05 -5.79
CA ALA A 13 6.21 -0.93 -6.83
C ALA A 13 7.38 -1.86 -7.18
N SER A 14 8.62 -1.55 -6.77
CA SER A 14 9.82 -2.18 -7.34
C SER A 14 10.05 -3.65 -6.97
N GLN A 15 9.42 -4.15 -5.91
CA GLN A 15 9.61 -5.52 -5.40
C GLN A 15 8.47 -5.95 -4.46
N GLY A 16 8.41 -7.25 -4.15
CA GLY A 16 7.52 -7.82 -3.14
C GLY A 16 6.05 -7.54 -3.40
N ILE A 17 5.30 -7.12 -2.37
CA ILE A 17 3.85 -6.85 -2.48
C ILE A 17 3.56 -5.87 -3.62
N GLY A 18 4.30 -4.75 -3.69
CA GLY A 18 4.08 -3.74 -4.72
C GLY A 18 4.25 -4.26 -6.14
N ALA A 19 5.29 -5.05 -6.41
CA ALA A 19 5.50 -5.66 -7.72
C ALA A 19 4.41 -6.69 -8.05
N GLY A 20 4.02 -7.53 -7.08
CA GLY A 20 2.91 -8.46 -7.26
C GLY A 20 1.59 -7.76 -7.59
N VAL A 21 1.30 -6.65 -6.92
CA VAL A 21 0.12 -5.81 -7.20
C VAL A 21 0.18 -5.23 -8.63
N VAL A 22 1.33 -4.69 -9.05
CA VAL A 22 1.52 -4.19 -10.43
C VAL A 22 1.21 -5.28 -11.44
N GLN A 23 1.78 -6.48 -11.27
CA GLN A 23 1.56 -7.60 -12.18
C GLN A 23 0.08 -8.02 -12.24
N ALA A 24 -0.61 -8.06 -11.10
CA ALA A 24 -2.03 -8.41 -11.04
C ALA A 24 -2.91 -7.39 -11.79
N PHE A 25 -2.64 -6.10 -11.67
CA PHE A 25 -3.37 -5.07 -12.43
C PHE A 25 -3.06 -5.12 -13.93
N LEU A 26 -1.80 -5.34 -14.32
CA LEU A 26 -1.42 -5.53 -15.72
C LEU A 26 -2.14 -6.73 -16.34
N ALA A 27 -2.21 -7.85 -15.64
CA ALA A 27 -2.93 -9.05 -16.10
C ALA A 27 -4.42 -8.79 -16.33
N ARG A 28 -4.99 -7.78 -15.67
CA ARG A 28 -6.39 -7.33 -15.86
C ARG A 28 -6.55 -6.22 -16.91
N GLY A 29 -5.49 -5.85 -17.62
CA GLY A 29 -5.51 -4.84 -18.69
C GLY A 29 -5.57 -3.39 -18.19
N TYR A 30 -5.18 -3.12 -16.93
CA TYR A 30 -5.06 -1.75 -16.44
C TYR A 30 -3.83 -1.04 -17.02
N GLY A 31 -3.92 0.27 -17.19
CA GLY A 31 -2.75 1.13 -17.26
C GLY A 31 -2.18 1.30 -15.84
N VAL A 32 -0.91 1.01 -15.64
CA VAL A 32 -0.27 1.04 -14.32
C VAL A 32 0.85 2.07 -14.29
N VAL A 33 0.87 2.91 -13.25
CA VAL A 33 2.02 3.76 -12.92
C VAL A 33 2.61 3.26 -11.60
N GLY A 34 3.79 2.66 -11.69
CA GLY A 34 4.55 2.19 -10.53
C GLY A 34 5.61 3.21 -10.12
N THR A 35 5.72 3.51 -8.82
CA THR A 35 6.80 4.37 -8.29
C THR A 35 7.54 3.72 -7.14
N ALA A 36 8.84 3.92 -7.10
CA ALA A 36 9.75 3.60 -6.01
C ALA A 36 11.05 4.39 -6.18
N ARG A 37 11.93 4.39 -5.19
CA ARG A 37 13.25 5.08 -5.28
C ARG A 37 14.07 4.66 -6.50
N ASN A 38 13.94 3.42 -6.95
CA ASN A 38 14.60 2.85 -8.12
C ASN A 38 13.62 1.92 -8.89
N ALA A 39 12.44 2.42 -9.22
CA ALA A 39 11.40 1.63 -9.91
C ALA A 39 11.88 1.11 -11.27
N THR A 40 12.60 1.95 -12.04
CA THR A 40 13.14 1.60 -13.36
C THR A 40 14.23 0.52 -13.32
N LYS A 41 14.82 0.27 -12.15
CA LYS A 41 15.82 -0.80 -11.94
C LYS A 41 15.21 -2.07 -11.35
N SER A 42 13.90 -2.17 -11.26
CA SER A 42 13.22 -3.37 -10.79
C SER A 42 13.61 -4.58 -11.64
N LYS A 43 13.89 -5.69 -10.99
CA LYS A 43 14.11 -6.98 -11.67
C LYS A 43 12.80 -7.74 -11.95
N GLU A 44 11.72 -7.30 -11.34
CA GLU A 44 10.39 -7.93 -11.41
C GLU A 44 9.46 -7.23 -12.42
N LEU A 45 9.80 -5.99 -12.83
CA LEU A 45 8.97 -5.17 -13.70
C LEU A 45 9.75 -4.66 -14.92
N SER A 46 9.09 -4.66 -16.08
CA SER A 46 9.62 -4.07 -17.32
C SER A 46 8.61 -3.10 -17.90
N VAL A 47 9.06 -1.91 -18.30
CA VAL A 47 8.21 -0.90 -18.94
C VAL A 47 7.54 -1.48 -20.19
N SER A 48 6.26 -1.16 -20.38
CA SER A 48 5.45 -1.58 -21.53
C SER A 48 4.41 -0.50 -21.86
N ASP A 49 3.59 -0.72 -22.88
CA ASP A 49 2.51 0.21 -23.22
C ASP A 49 1.50 0.39 -22.08
N HIS A 50 1.37 -0.61 -21.21
CA HIS A 50 0.49 -0.60 -20.05
C HIS A 50 1.19 -0.30 -18.73
N LEU A 51 2.53 -0.21 -18.70
CA LEU A 51 3.30 0.07 -17.47
C LEU A 51 4.25 1.25 -17.66
N ALA A 52 4.10 2.26 -16.84
CA ALA A 52 5.07 3.32 -16.65
C ALA A 52 5.72 3.22 -15.26
N LEU A 53 7.02 3.46 -15.18
CA LEU A 53 7.77 3.47 -13.94
C LEU A 53 8.37 4.86 -13.68
N VAL A 54 8.25 5.33 -12.44
CA VAL A 54 8.78 6.63 -11.99
C VAL A 54 9.74 6.39 -10.82
N ASP A 55 10.99 6.78 -11.01
CA ASP A 55 11.96 6.83 -9.91
C ASP A 55 11.72 8.08 -9.06
N GLY A 56 11.67 7.89 -7.74
CA GLY A 56 11.52 9.00 -6.80
C GLY A 56 11.27 8.54 -5.37
N ASP A 57 11.57 9.42 -4.44
CA ASP A 57 11.24 9.25 -3.04
C ASP A 57 9.81 9.74 -2.80
N ILE A 58 8.93 8.86 -2.31
CA ILE A 58 7.53 9.17 -2.09
C ILE A 58 7.31 10.20 -0.97
N SER A 59 8.29 10.39 -0.11
CA SER A 59 8.28 11.45 0.91
C SER A 59 8.44 12.86 0.32
N GLN A 60 8.72 12.97 -0.97
CA GLN A 60 8.82 14.24 -1.68
C GLN A 60 7.55 14.48 -2.50
N PHE A 61 6.93 15.65 -2.29
CA PHE A 61 5.68 16.01 -2.97
C PHE A 61 5.83 16.01 -4.50
N GLU A 62 6.98 16.44 -5.00
CA GLU A 62 7.31 16.46 -6.43
C GLU A 62 7.27 15.07 -7.06
N THR A 63 7.62 14.02 -6.30
CA THR A 63 7.48 12.64 -6.78
C THR A 63 6.01 12.29 -6.97
N ALA A 64 5.17 12.60 -5.99
CA ALA A 64 3.74 12.36 -6.08
C ALA A 64 3.09 13.12 -7.25
N GLN A 65 3.49 14.38 -7.48
CA GLN A 65 3.04 15.17 -8.63
C GLN A 65 3.41 14.51 -9.96
N LYS A 66 4.67 14.15 -10.16
CA LYS A 66 5.14 13.47 -11.38
C LYS A 66 4.38 12.18 -11.66
N VAL A 67 4.10 11.39 -10.63
CA VAL A 67 3.36 10.13 -10.73
C VAL A 67 1.92 10.39 -11.16
N ALA A 68 1.22 11.33 -10.52
CA ALA A 68 -0.16 11.67 -10.84
C ALA A 68 -0.28 12.26 -12.27
N GLU A 69 0.59 13.19 -12.62
CA GLU A 69 0.65 13.79 -13.96
C GLU A 69 0.90 12.73 -15.04
N LEU A 70 1.81 11.80 -14.79
CA LEU A 70 2.10 10.73 -15.75
C LEU A 70 0.90 9.80 -15.93
N ALA A 71 0.18 9.45 -14.85
CA ALA A 71 -1.03 8.64 -14.92
C ALA A 71 -2.10 9.31 -15.80
N ILE A 72 -2.33 10.60 -15.59
CA ILE A 72 -3.30 11.37 -16.36
C ILE A 72 -2.86 11.51 -17.82
N LYS A 73 -1.60 11.90 -18.04
CA LYS A 73 -1.05 12.13 -19.40
C LYS A 73 -1.05 10.85 -20.23
N ARG A 74 -0.69 9.70 -19.63
CA ARG A 74 -0.50 8.46 -20.39
C ARG A 74 -1.76 7.62 -20.50
N PHE A 75 -2.59 7.60 -19.45
CA PHE A 75 -3.74 6.71 -19.35
C PHE A 75 -5.08 7.46 -19.19
N GLY A 76 -5.06 8.79 -19.07
CA GLY A 76 -6.25 9.64 -19.06
C GLY A 76 -6.96 9.77 -17.72
N SER A 77 -6.63 8.97 -16.71
CA SER A 77 -7.37 8.96 -15.45
C SER A 77 -6.56 8.41 -14.27
N ILE A 78 -7.10 8.55 -13.07
CA ILE A 78 -6.70 7.77 -11.87
C ILE A 78 -7.96 7.07 -11.37
N GLY A 79 -8.08 5.77 -11.59
CA GLY A 79 -9.21 4.95 -11.14
C GLY A 79 -8.94 4.23 -9.81
N ALA A 80 -7.67 3.93 -9.53
CA ALA A 80 -7.26 3.33 -8.27
C ALA A 80 -5.89 3.86 -7.80
N LEU A 81 -5.69 3.85 -6.48
CA LEU A 81 -4.41 4.11 -5.83
C LEU A 81 -4.11 3.01 -4.82
N ILE A 82 -2.92 2.41 -4.92
CA ILE A 82 -2.43 1.44 -3.94
C ILE A 82 -1.24 2.07 -3.20
N ASN A 83 -1.49 2.52 -1.97
CA ASN A 83 -0.47 3.03 -1.06
C ASN A 83 0.25 1.85 -0.40
N ASN A 84 1.31 1.37 -1.04
CA ASN A 84 2.11 0.26 -0.55
C ASN A 84 3.51 0.69 -0.08
N ALA A 85 4.05 1.81 -0.58
CA ALA A 85 5.33 2.32 -0.11
C ALA A 85 5.32 2.51 1.41
N GLY A 86 6.36 2.02 2.07
CA GLY A 86 6.51 2.16 3.51
C GLY A 86 7.81 1.56 4.01
N ILE A 87 8.22 2.00 5.18
CA ILE A 87 9.36 1.45 5.93
C ILE A 87 8.88 0.91 7.26
N PHE A 88 9.64 -0.05 7.79
CA PHE A 88 9.37 -0.71 9.04
C PHE A 88 10.68 -0.84 9.81
N VAL A 89 10.72 -0.33 11.03
CA VAL A 89 11.88 -0.35 11.90
C VAL A 89 11.46 -0.97 13.23
N THR A 90 12.26 -1.92 13.74
CA THR A 90 12.02 -2.59 15.02
C THR A 90 13.15 -2.29 15.98
N LYS A 91 12.83 -1.63 17.07
CA LYS A 91 13.76 -1.30 18.20
C LYS A 91 12.96 -1.23 19.51
N PRO A 92 13.60 -1.42 20.67
CA PRO A 92 13.03 -0.95 21.94
C PRO A 92 12.67 0.53 21.84
N PHE A 93 11.59 0.94 22.50
CA PHE A 93 11.11 2.33 22.40
C PHE A 93 12.17 3.36 22.78
N THR A 94 12.99 3.05 23.76
CA THR A 94 14.09 3.91 24.26
C THR A 94 15.23 4.10 23.26
N ASP A 95 15.34 3.21 22.26
CA ASP A 95 16.46 3.19 21.31
C ASP A 95 16.11 3.84 19.97
N TYR A 96 14.84 4.24 19.79
CA TYR A 96 14.45 5.00 18.62
C TYR A 96 15.05 6.40 18.65
N THR A 97 15.70 6.76 17.55
CA THR A 97 16.22 8.11 17.35
C THR A 97 15.16 9.05 16.77
N VAL A 98 15.43 10.36 16.84
CA VAL A 98 14.60 11.35 16.15
C VAL A 98 14.58 11.12 14.64
N ASP A 99 15.66 10.64 14.07
CA ASP A 99 15.75 10.37 12.63
C ASP A 99 14.95 9.11 12.23
N ASP A 100 14.89 8.09 13.09
CA ASP A 100 13.99 6.95 12.89
C ASP A 100 12.52 7.43 12.84
N LEU A 101 12.11 8.24 13.81
CA LEU A 101 10.75 8.80 13.86
C LEU A 101 10.44 9.64 12.62
N ARG A 102 11.34 10.57 12.25
CA ARG A 102 11.17 11.42 11.08
C ARG A 102 11.08 10.60 9.79
N SER A 103 11.93 9.60 9.63
CA SER A 103 11.92 8.71 8.47
C SER A 103 10.61 7.92 8.37
N LEU A 104 10.11 7.40 9.48
CA LEU A 104 8.83 6.70 9.52
C LEU A 104 7.64 7.63 9.18
N ILE A 105 7.65 8.86 9.68
CA ILE A 105 6.61 9.86 9.37
C ILE A 105 6.71 10.24 7.88
N SER A 106 7.87 10.63 7.40
CA SER A 106 8.02 11.14 6.03
C SER A 106 7.64 10.09 4.98
N VAL A 107 8.10 8.86 5.13
CA VAL A 107 7.79 7.82 4.13
C VAL A 107 6.35 7.30 4.29
N ASN A 108 5.94 6.95 5.52
CA ASN A 108 4.66 6.25 5.71
C ASN A 108 3.46 7.20 5.75
N ILE A 109 3.61 8.42 6.26
CA ILE A 109 2.51 9.39 6.43
C ILE A 109 2.51 10.44 5.33
N GLU A 110 3.63 11.18 5.14
CA GLU A 110 3.67 12.23 4.12
C GLU A 110 3.54 11.63 2.72
N GLY A 111 4.22 10.51 2.44
CA GLY A 111 4.08 9.81 1.17
C GLY A 111 2.65 9.34 0.89
N PHE A 112 1.97 8.78 1.88
CA PHE A 112 0.55 8.47 1.80
C PHE A 112 -0.29 9.73 1.55
N PHE A 113 -0.05 10.78 2.32
CA PHE A 113 -0.82 12.03 2.25
C PHE A 113 -0.72 12.66 0.86
N PHE A 114 0.49 12.84 0.33
CA PHE A 114 0.71 13.46 -0.97
C PHE A 114 0.01 12.71 -2.11
N MET A 115 0.24 11.40 -2.18
CA MET A 115 -0.38 10.59 -3.25
C MET A 115 -1.89 10.51 -3.11
N THR A 116 -2.39 10.33 -1.88
CA THR A 116 -3.84 10.20 -1.64
C THR A 116 -4.57 11.50 -1.96
N GLN A 117 -4.01 12.66 -1.55
CA GLN A 117 -4.59 13.95 -1.85
C GLN A 117 -4.70 14.19 -3.36
N LEU A 118 -3.63 13.93 -4.13
CA LEU A 118 -3.63 14.10 -5.58
C LEU A 118 -4.59 13.12 -6.28
N ALA A 119 -4.64 11.86 -5.82
CA ALA A 119 -5.56 10.88 -6.37
C ALA A 119 -7.03 11.27 -6.12
N ILE A 120 -7.38 11.68 -4.89
CA ILE A 120 -8.75 12.14 -4.56
C ILE A 120 -9.12 13.36 -5.39
N LYS A 121 -8.26 14.39 -5.47
CA LYS A 121 -8.51 15.56 -6.31
C LYS A 121 -8.82 15.19 -7.76
N GLN A 122 -8.07 14.25 -8.32
CA GLN A 122 -8.30 13.78 -9.68
C GLN A 122 -9.58 12.96 -9.79
N MET A 123 -9.88 12.05 -8.86
CA MET A 123 -11.11 11.26 -8.84
C MET A 123 -12.36 12.15 -8.74
N LEU A 124 -12.31 13.22 -7.94
CA LEU A 124 -13.38 14.22 -7.84
C LEU A 124 -13.56 14.99 -9.17
N ALA A 125 -12.46 15.42 -9.80
CA ALA A 125 -12.51 16.13 -11.09
C ALA A 125 -13.07 15.24 -12.21
N GLN A 126 -12.76 13.95 -12.20
CA GLN A 126 -13.27 12.96 -13.17
C GLN A 126 -14.75 12.62 -12.96
N LYS A 127 -15.26 12.74 -11.73
CA LYS A 127 -16.63 12.33 -11.34
C LYS A 127 -16.94 10.86 -11.62
N THR A 128 -15.91 10.00 -11.58
CA THR A 128 -16.04 8.57 -11.88
C THR A 128 -15.97 7.70 -10.63
N GLY A 129 -15.78 8.32 -9.44
CA GLY A 129 -15.40 7.61 -8.24
C GLY A 129 -13.98 7.04 -8.33
N GLY A 130 -13.68 6.09 -7.47
CA GLY A 130 -12.37 5.43 -7.45
C GLY A 130 -12.18 4.48 -6.27
N SER A 131 -11.02 3.86 -6.19
CA SER A 131 -10.65 2.96 -5.09
C SER A 131 -9.25 3.29 -4.57
N ILE A 132 -9.14 3.46 -3.26
CA ILE A 132 -7.86 3.64 -2.57
C ILE A 132 -7.68 2.47 -1.61
N VAL A 133 -6.55 1.75 -1.73
CA VAL A 133 -6.19 0.65 -0.84
C VAL A 133 -4.81 0.93 -0.26
N THR A 134 -4.72 0.88 1.07
CA THR A 134 -3.47 1.16 1.81
C THR A 134 -2.95 -0.12 2.47
N ILE A 135 -1.65 -0.40 2.34
CA ILE A 135 -0.99 -1.50 3.05
C ILE A 135 -0.57 -1.02 4.45
N THR A 136 -1.27 -1.51 5.47
CA THR A 136 -1.00 -1.23 6.88
C THR A 136 -0.19 -2.34 7.54
N ALA A 137 -0.56 -2.81 8.72
CA ALA A 137 0.02 -3.98 9.38
C ALA A 137 -0.93 -4.51 10.46
N ALA A 138 -1.15 -5.80 10.53
CA ALA A 138 -1.98 -6.42 11.57
C ALA A 138 -1.47 -6.10 12.98
N LEU A 139 -0.15 -5.95 13.13
CA LEU A 139 0.52 -5.57 14.36
C LEU A 139 0.07 -4.20 14.93
N ALA A 140 -0.53 -3.32 14.11
CA ALA A 140 -1.03 -2.02 14.55
C ALA A 140 -2.18 -2.14 15.56
N ARG A 141 -2.99 -3.19 15.47
CA ARG A 141 -4.11 -3.48 16.38
C ARG A 141 -3.78 -4.54 17.42
N ASN A 142 -2.94 -5.50 17.07
CA ASN A 142 -2.66 -6.66 17.90
C ASN A 142 -1.14 -6.80 18.11
N PRO A 143 -0.58 -6.13 19.11
CA PRO A 143 0.83 -6.21 19.41
C PRO A 143 1.21 -7.64 19.86
N ILE A 144 2.31 -8.13 19.32
CA ILE A 144 2.86 -9.46 19.61
C ILE A 144 4.02 -9.29 20.60
N ARG A 145 4.01 -10.06 21.68
CA ARG A 145 5.10 -10.05 22.66
C ARG A 145 6.43 -10.39 21.98
N GLY A 146 7.45 -9.57 22.23
CA GLY A 146 8.79 -9.75 21.63
C GLY A 146 9.02 -8.99 20.33
N ILE A 147 7.98 -8.41 19.70
CA ILE A 147 8.14 -7.55 18.53
C ILE A 147 8.11 -6.08 18.99
N THR A 148 9.27 -5.43 18.93
CA THR A 148 9.46 -4.04 19.36
C THR A 148 9.30 -3.07 18.19
N ALA A 149 8.06 -2.77 17.82
CA ALA A 149 7.74 -1.96 16.63
C ALA A 149 6.84 -0.75 16.96
N SER A 150 6.84 -0.27 18.20
CA SER A 150 5.87 0.72 18.68
C SER A 150 5.84 2.00 17.84
N VAL A 151 6.99 2.55 17.44
CA VAL A 151 7.04 3.79 16.65
C VAL A 151 6.55 3.56 15.21
N ALA A 152 6.89 2.41 14.60
CA ALA A 152 6.34 2.04 13.29
C ALA A 152 4.80 1.92 13.36
N MET A 153 4.25 1.43 14.48
CA MET A 153 2.79 1.29 14.67
C MET A 153 2.07 2.60 14.89
N ILE A 154 2.73 3.69 15.29
CA ILE A 154 2.15 5.05 15.27
C ILE A 154 1.72 5.39 13.84
N THR A 155 2.58 5.13 12.86
CA THR A 155 2.27 5.43 11.45
C THR A 155 1.24 4.46 10.88
N LYS A 156 1.40 3.16 11.09
CA LYS A 156 0.49 2.14 10.53
C LYS A 156 -0.91 2.21 11.15
N GLY A 157 -1.03 2.43 12.46
CA GLY A 157 -2.31 2.65 13.13
C GLY A 157 -3.00 3.95 12.69
N GLY A 158 -2.22 5.02 12.49
CA GLY A 158 -2.72 6.27 11.92
C GLY A 158 -3.29 6.09 10.52
N LEU A 159 -2.66 5.25 9.68
CA LEU A 159 -3.17 4.93 8.34
C LEU A 159 -4.49 4.14 8.38
N GLU A 160 -4.72 3.30 9.38
CA GLU A 160 -6.02 2.63 9.56
C GLU A 160 -7.11 3.63 9.95
N THR A 161 -6.81 4.52 10.88
CA THR A 161 -7.75 5.55 11.32
C THR A 161 -8.13 6.49 10.18
N ILE A 162 -7.16 7.01 9.43
CA ILE A 162 -7.46 7.92 8.32
C ILE A 162 -8.19 7.22 7.17
N THR A 163 -7.97 5.91 6.95
CA THR A 163 -8.73 5.11 5.99
C THR A 163 -10.22 5.20 6.26
N GLN A 164 -10.64 5.05 7.52
CA GLN A 164 -12.05 5.11 7.93
C GLN A 164 -12.63 6.53 7.77
N HIS A 165 -11.85 7.56 8.12
CA HIS A 165 -12.29 8.95 7.97
C HIS A 165 -12.47 9.34 6.50
N LEU A 166 -11.49 9.05 5.64
CA LEU A 166 -11.59 9.33 4.21
C LEU A 166 -12.72 8.53 3.53
N ALA A 167 -12.97 7.30 3.98
CA ALA A 167 -14.08 6.51 3.48
C ALA A 167 -15.43 7.21 3.73
N MET A 168 -15.63 7.81 4.91
CA MET A 168 -16.84 8.57 5.25
C MET A 168 -16.91 9.90 4.51
N GLU A 169 -15.76 10.60 4.39
CA GLU A 169 -15.68 11.91 3.77
C GLU A 169 -16.05 11.87 2.28
N TYR A 170 -15.59 10.83 1.56
CA TYR A 170 -15.74 10.73 0.10
C TYR A 170 -16.72 9.65 -0.39
N ALA A 171 -17.49 9.02 0.51
CA ALA A 171 -18.45 7.97 0.12
C ALA A 171 -19.47 8.44 -0.93
N LYS A 172 -19.97 9.68 -0.79
CA LYS A 172 -20.96 10.27 -1.72
C LYS A 172 -20.39 10.54 -3.11
N ASP A 173 -19.09 10.68 -3.21
CA ASP A 173 -18.39 10.89 -4.47
C ASP A 173 -18.02 9.56 -5.15
N GLY A 174 -18.42 8.42 -4.58
CA GLY A 174 -18.13 7.10 -5.08
C GLY A 174 -16.65 6.69 -4.91
N ILE A 175 -15.90 7.39 -4.06
CA ILE A 175 -14.50 7.04 -3.75
C ILE A 175 -14.48 6.14 -2.52
N ARG A 176 -14.03 4.89 -2.71
CA ARG A 176 -13.90 3.92 -1.63
C ARG A 176 -12.47 3.92 -1.11
N VAL A 177 -12.33 3.91 0.19
CA VAL A 177 -11.01 3.92 0.87
C VAL A 177 -10.96 2.76 1.86
N ASN A 178 -10.03 1.84 1.65
CA ASN A 178 -9.87 0.63 2.45
C ASN A 178 -8.38 0.37 2.76
N ALA A 179 -8.10 -0.57 3.63
CA ALA A 179 -6.76 -1.03 3.91
C ALA A 179 -6.66 -2.55 3.94
N VAL A 180 -5.51 -3.07 3.54
CA VAL A 180 -5.08 -4.43 3.84
C VAL A 180 -4.06 -4.36 4.96
N ALA A 181 -4.26 -5.16 6.00
CA ALA A 181 -3.38 -5.28 7.16
C ALA A 181 -2.68 -6.65 7.15
N PRO A 182 -1.48 -6.75 6.56
CA PRO A 182 -0.72 -7.99 6.53
C PRO A 182 -0.20 -8.39 7.93
N GLY A 183 -0.10 -9.71 8.16
CA GLY A 183 0.79 -10.28 9.16
C GLY A 183 2.23 -10.37 8.65
N ALA A 184 2.95 -11.41 9.04
CA ALA A 184 4.24 -11.75 8.44
C ALA A 184 4.04 -12.19 6.98
N VAL A 185 4.84 -11.62 6.05
CA VAL A 185 4.76 -11.92 4.61
C VAL A 185 6.13 -12.27 4.07
N TYR A 186 6.24 -13.32 3.27
CA TYR A 186 7.48 -13.64 2.56
C TYR A 186 7.80 -12.59 1.50
N THR A 187 8.62 -11.60 1.88
CA THR A 187 9.07 -10.50 1.00
C THR A 187 10.54 -10.17 1.26
N PRO A 188 11.20 -9.40 0.40
CA PRO A 188 12.55 -8.90 0.66
C PRO A 188 12.71 -8.10 1.96
N LEU A 189 11.62 -7.57 2.52
CA LEU A 189 11.63 -6.90 3.83
C LEU A 189 11.99 -7.86 4.98
N HIS A 190 11.63 -9.13 4.84
CA HIS A 190 11.83 -10.17 5.86
C HIS A 190 12.88 -11.21 5.48
N ARG A 191 13.74 -10.92 4.47
CA ARG A 191 14.74 -11.89 3.97
C ARG A 191 15.69 -12.42 5.05
N ASP A 192 15.98 -11.59 6.06
CA ASP A 192 16.90 -11.93 7.15
C ASP A 192 16.18 -12.51 8.39
N THR A 193 14.84 -12.64 8.34
CA THR A 193 14.05 -13.22 9.42
C THR A 193 14.01 -14.74 9.27
N PRO A 194 14.43 -15.53 10.30
CA PRO A 194 14.34 -16.98 10.25
C PRO A 194 12.91 -17.45 9.95
N LYS A 195 12.82 -18.55 9.18
CA LYS A 195 11.53 -19.07 8.72
C LYS A 195 10.62 -19.51 9.89
N ASP A 196 11.18 -20.20 10.86
CA ASP A 196 10.48 -20.62 12.08
C ASP A 196 9.93 -19.45 12.89
N VAL A 197 10.68 -18.35 12.95
CA VAL A 197 10.21 -17.10 13.58
C VAL A 197 9.02 -16.53 12.83
N MET A 198 9.05 -16.51 11.50
CA MET A 198 7.92 -16.04 10.70
C MET A 198 6.69 -16.95 10.83
N GLU A 199 6.90 -18.27 10.83
CA GLU A 199 5.84 -19.26 10.98
C GLU A 199 5.17 -19.17 12.37
N SER A 200 5.95 -18.92 13.42
CA SER A 200 5.43 -18.75 14.77
C SER A 200 4.58 -17.49 14.98
N GLN A 201 4.59 -16.56 14.03
CA GLN A 201 3.76 -15.34 14.05
C GLN A 201 2.39 -15.53 13.40
N SER A 202 2.05 -16.73 12.97
CA SER A 202 0.76 -17.02 12.32
C SER A 202 0.09 -18.24 12.96
N PRO A 203 -1.14 -18.13 13.46
CA PRO A 203 -1.93 -19.27 13.92
C PRO A 203 -2.09 -20.37 12.89
N MET A 204 -2.05 -20.03 11.59
CA MET A 204 -2.08 -21.02 10.51
C MET A 204 -0.76 -21.77 10.31
N GLY A 205 0.28 -21.47 11.11
CA GLY A 205 1.60 -22.12 11.02
C GLY A 205 2.40 -21.72 9.78
N ARG A 206 1.97 -20.72 9.02
CA ARG A 206 2.69 -20.18 7.87
C ARG A 206 2.47 -18.68 7.72
N PRO A 207 3.50 -17.93 7.30
CA PRO A 207 3.31 -16.54 6.88
C PRO A 207 2.44 -16.45 5.61
N SER A 208 1.88 -15.28 5.39
CA SER A 208 1.22 -14.97 4.12
C SER A 208 2.25 -14.90 2.98
N THR A 209 1.81 -15.22 1.78
CA THR A 209 2.55 -14.99 0.55
C THR A 209 2.24 -13.60 0.00
N VAL A 210 3.04 -13.12 -0.97
CA VAL A 210 2.72 -11.91 -1.73
C VAL A 210 1.36 -12.04 -2.40
N GLN A 211 1.03 -13.23 -2.93
CA GLN A 211 -0.25 -13.46 -3.60
C GLN A 211 -1.45 -13.34 -2.64
N ASP A 212 -1.34 -13.84 -1.39
CA ASP A 212 -2.41 -13.68 -0.40
C ASP A 212 -2.75 -12.18 -0.18
N ILE A 213 -1.72 -11.31 -0.15
CA ILE A 213 -1.93 -9.87 0.01
C ILE A 213 -2.49 -9.23 -1.27
N VAL A 214 -1.99 -9.63 -2.43
CA VAL A 214 -2.49 -9.19 -3.74
C VAL A 214 -3.98 -9.50 -3.88
N ASP A 215 -4.41 -10.69 -3.50
CA ASP A 215 -5.83 -11.09 -3.57
C ASP A 215 -6.70 -10.18 -2.68
N GLY A 216 -6.23 -9.83 -1.48
CA GLY A 216 -6.88 -8.85 -0.60
C GLY A 216 -6.99 -7.45 -1.23
N VAL A 217 -5.93 -6.96 -1.87
CA VAL A 217 -5.91 -5.67 -2.58
C VAL A 217 -6.91 -5.70 -3.74
N MET A 218 -6.91 -6.75 -4.53
CA MET A 218 -7.80 -6.89 -5.69
C MET A 218 -9.26 -6.98 -5.25
N TYR A 219 -9.57 -7.75 -4.19
CA TYR A 219 -10.90 -7.80 -3.61
C TYR A 219 -11.39 -6.41 -3.19
N LEU A 220 -10.62 -5.66 -2.40
CA LEU A 220 -11.00 -4.33 -1.94
C LEU A 220 -11.09 -3.31 -3.09
N THR A 221 -10.32 -3.50 -4.14
CA THR A 221 -10.41 -2.64 -5.35
C THR A 221 -11.72 -2.88 -6.10
N ASP A 222 -12.21 -4.10 -6.17
CA ASP A 222 -13.40 -4.48 -6.95
C ASP A 222 -14.71 -4.44 -6.13
N ALA A 223 -14.65 -4.62 -4.82
CA ALA A 223 -15.84 -4.72 -3.94
C ALA A 223 -16.59 -3.37 -3.87
N ALA A 224 -17.63 -3.23 -4.66
CA ALA A 224 -18.30 -1.95 -4.95
C ALA A 224 -18.94 -1.28 -3.71
N THR A 225 -19.31 -2.05 -2.69
CA THR A 225 -19.99 -1.57 -1.47
C THR A 225 -19.10 -1.66 -0.22
N VAL A 226 -17.79 -1.95 -0.37
CA VAL A 226 -16.86 -2.03 0.75
C VAL A 226 -16.03 -0.76 0.81
N THR A 227 -16.20 0.02 1.88
CA THR A 227 -15.39 1.22 2.18
C THR A 227 -15.20 1.35 3.69
N GLY A 228 -14.06 1.92 4.12
CA GLY A 228 -13.67 2.04 5.53
C GLY A 228 -13.21 0.73 6.18
N HIS A 229 -13.04 -0.33 5.39
CA HIS A 229 -12.69 -1.65 5.90
C HIS A 229 -11.18 -1.84 6.02
N ILE A 230 -10.77 -2.51 7.11
CA ILE A 230 -9.40 -2.99 7.31
C ILE A 230 -9.44 -4.50 7.17
N LEU A 231 -8.95 -5.01 6.05
CA LEU A 231 -8.90 -6.44 5.76
C LEU A 231 -7.60 -7.04 6.31
N TYR A 232 -7.72 -7.87 7.33
CA TYR A 232 -6.58 -8.59 7.87
C TYR A 232 -6.24 -9.81 7.02
N VAL A 233 -5.01 -9.87 6.55
CA VAL A 233 -4.45 -11.00 5.79
C VAL A 233 -3.20 -11.46 6.53
N ASP A 234 -3.40 -12.17 7.65
CA ASP A 234 -2.39 -12.42 8.66
C ASP A 234 -2.45 -13.84 9.26
N GLY A 235 -3.23 -14.73 8.66
CA GLY A 235 -3.41 -16.09 9.16
C GLY A 235 -4.09 -16.17 10.53
N GLY A 236 -4.87 -15.13 10.91
CA GLY A 236 -5.60 -15.05 12.17
C GLY A 236 -4.80 -14.42 13.32
N ALA A 237 -3.60 -13.91 13.08
CA ALA A 237 -2.72 -13.36 14.10
C ALA A 237 -3.33 -12.20 14.91
N HIS A 238 -4.27 -11.45 14.31
CA HIS A 238 -4.92 -10.33 14.98
C HIS A 238 -6.01 -10.73 15.98
N PHE A 239 -6.43 -12.00 16.03
CA PHE A 239 -7.51 -12.42 16.95
C PHE A 239 -7.05 -12.79 18.35
N GLY A 240 -5.77 -12.78 18.64
CA GLY A 240 -5.37 -13.00 20.00
C GLY A 240 -4.13 -13.86 20.22
N LYS A 241 -4.17 -14.62 21.32
CA LYS A 241 -3.07 -15.44 21.78
C LYS A 241 -3.35 -16.90 21.42
N TRP A 242 -2.42 -17.54 20.76
CA TRP A 242 -2.42 -18.96 20.36
C TRP A 242 -1.18 -19.68 20.85
#